data_7fd5296fd0a2674f7a0aee8144faa26a
#
_entry.id   7fd5296fd0a2674f7a0aee8144faa26a
#
_cell.length_a   1.000
_cell.length_b   1.000
_cell.length_c   1.000
_cell.angle_alpha   90.00
_cell.angle_beta   90.00
_cell.angle_gamma   90.00
#
_symmetry.space_group_name_H-M   'P 1'
#
loop_
_entity.id
_entity.type
_entity.pdbx_description
1 polymer ?
#
loop_
_entity_poly.entity_id
_entity_poly.type
_entity_poly.pdbx_seq_one_letter_code
_entity_poly.pdbx_strand_id
1 'polypeptide(L)'
;MGQIKNIIWDWNGTIVNDAFLFVEIMNGVLKKEGLPLISLEDYKNNFCFPITQYWKSLGFVFSRTSFDILNAQFIDNYKKQMFRPKLHKGIIGLFKYIENQNIRQFVLSAS
;
A
#
# COMPACT_ATOMS: atom_id res chain seq x y z
N MET A 1 21.48 22.47 -18.64
CA MET A 1 20.95 21.27 -18.00
C MET A 1 20.02 21.66 -16.88
N GLY A 2 18.77 21.20 -16.94
CA GLY A 2 17.79 21.54 -15.90
C GLY A 2 18.12 20.88 -14.58
N GLN A 3 17.96 21.62 -13.49
CA GLN A 3 18.10 21.06 -12.15
C GLN A 3 16.74 20.62 -11.63
N ILE A 4 16.70 19.46 -10.96
CA ILE A 4 15.53 19.02 -10.25
C ILE A 4 15.38 19.89 -8.99
N LYS A 5 14.31 20.65 -8.90
CA LYS A 5 14.05 21.54 -7.76
C LYS A 5 13.03 20.98 -6.78
N ASN A 6 12.22 20.04 -7.22
CA ASN A 6 11.15 19.46 -6.42
C ASN A 6 11.09 17.95 -6.65
N ILE A 7 10.82 17.20 -5.56
CA ILE A 7 10.58 15.76 -5.61
C ILE A 7 9.28 15.51 -4.89
N ILE A 8 8.40 14.73 -5.53
CA ILE A 8 7.15 14.27 -4.93
C ILE A 8 7.31 12.77 -4.65
N TRP A 9 7.10 12.40 -3.39
CA TRP A 9 7.21 11.00 -2.95
C TRP A 9 5.83 10.37 -2.84
N ASP A 10 5.69 9.15 -3.37
CA ASP A 10 4.56 8.29 -3.03
C ASP A 10 4.79 7.74 -1.62
N TRP A 11 3.78 7.86 -0.76
CA TRP A 11 3.92 7.46 0.65
C TRP A 11 3.89 5.94 0.81
N ASN A 12 2.79 5.31 0.38
CA ASN A 12 2.59 3.88 0.59
C ASN A 12 3.45 3.08 -0.39
N GLY A 13 4.18 2.09 0.13
CA GLY A 13 5.03 1.22 -0.66
C GLY A 13 6.37 1.82 -1.06
N THR A 14 6.49 3.16 -1.09
CA THR A 14 7.74 3.85 -1.46
C THR A 14 8.47 4.36 -0.22
N ILE A 15 7.84 5.22 0.57
CA ILE A 15 8.43 5.75 1.80
C ILE A 15 8.15 4.79 2.97
N VAL A 16 6.90 4.34 3.08
CA VAL A 16 6.48 3.42 4.13
C VAL A 16 6.47 2.00 3.59
N ASN A 17 7.20 1.12 4.26
CA ASN A 17 7.24 -0.31 3.92
C ASN A 17 6.02 -1.01 4.51
N ASP A 18 4.87 -0.84 3.87
CA ASP A 18 3.58 -1.33 4.35
C ASP A 18 3.00 -2.52 3.58
N ALA A 19 3.72 -3.01 2.56
CA ALA A 19 3.23 -4.12 1.74
C ALA A 19 2.90 -5.37 2.58
N PHE A 20 3.72 -5.68 3.61
CA PHE A 20 3.46 -6.81 4.49
C PHE A 20 2.13 -6.64 5.24
N LEU A 21 1.82 -5.41 5.65
CA LEU A 21 0.59 -5.11 6.37
C LEU A 21 -0.62 -5.29 5.48
N PHE A 22 -0.53 -4.82 4.23
CA PHE A 22 -1.60 -5.03 3.24
C PHE A 22 -1.90 -6.53 3.10
N VAL A 23 -0.86 -7.35 2.90
CA VAL A 23 -1.01 -8.80 2.72
C VAL A 23 -1.63 -9.44 3.96
N GLU A 24 -1.18 -9.05 5.15
CA GLU A 24 -1.68 -9.59 6.41
C GLU A 24 -3.17 -9.30 6.60
N ILE A 25 -3.59 -8.06 6.34
CA ILE A 25 -4.99 -7.64 6.46
C ILE A 25 -5.83 -8.30 5.37
N MET A 26 -5.34 -8.33 4.13
CA MET A 26 -6.03 -8.96 3.02
C MET A 26 -6.25 -10.45 3.30
N ASN A 27 -5.25 -11.14 3.83
CA ASN A 27 -5.39 -12.55 4.19
C ASN A 27 -6.44 -12.78 5.28
N GLY A 28 -6.59 -11.83 6.21
CA GLY A 28 -7.68 -11.89 7.19
C GLY A 28 -9.06 -11.83 6.54
N VAL A 29 -9.23 -10.97 5.54
CA VAL A 29 -10.48 -10.84 4.80
C VAL A 29 -10.71 -12.07 3.91
N LEU A 30 -9.69 -12.54 3.21
CA LEU A 30 -9.74 -13.73 2.36
C LEU A 30 -10.16 -14.97 3.18
N LYS A 31 -9.57 -15.13 4.35
CA LYS A 31 -9.88 -16.26 5.23
C LYS A 31 -11.35 -16.25 5.65
N LYS A 32 -11.91 -15.10 5.97
CA LYS A 32 -13.33 -14.98 6.33
C LYS A 32 -14.25 -15.35 5.18
N GLU A 33 -13.85 -15.05 3.95
CA GLU A 33 -14.63 -15.36 2.74
C GLU A 33 -14.35 -16.78 2.21
N GLY A 34 -13.47 -17.53 2.86
CA GLY A 34 -13.11 -18.89 2.41
C GLY A 34 -12.29 -18.92 1.15
N LEU A 35 -11.54 -17.87 0.87
CA LEU A 35 -10.72 -17.73 -0.33
C LEU A 35 -9.26 -18.07 -0.06
N PRO A 36 -8.50 -18.48 -1.09
CA PRO A 36 -7.07 -18.75 -0.94
C PRO A 36 -6.28 -17.52 -0.44
N LEU A 37 -5.35 -17.74 0.47
CA LEU A 37 -4.47 -16.70 0.96
C LEU A 37 -3.41 -16.34 -0.07
N ILE A 38 -2.84 -15.15 0.05
CA ILE A 38 -1.79 -14.66 -0.84
C ILE A 38 -0.48 -14.48 -0.07
N SER A 39 0.63 -14.54 -0.79
CA SER A 39 1.95 -14.19 -0.28
C SER A 39 2.28 -12.73 -0.61
N LEU A 40 3.34 -12.21 0.00
CA LEU A 40 3.87 -10.89 -0.36
C LEU A 40 4.30 -10.84 -1.83
N GLU A 41 4.90 -11.92 -2.32
CA GLU A 41 5.31 -12.02 -3.72
C GLU A 41 4.10 -11.99 -4.66
N ASP A 42 3.03 -12.74 -4.34
CA ASP A 42 1.78 -12.70 -5.10
C ASP A 42 1.22 -11.29 -5.18
N TYR A 43 1.20 -10.57 -4.06
CA TYR A 43 0.74 -9.19 -4.02
C TYR A 43 1.55 -8.29 -4.94
N LYS A 44 2.88 -8.36 -4.85
CA LYS A 44 3.77 -7.53 -5.67
C LYS A 44 3.65 -7.82 -7.15
N ASN A 45 3.41 -9.08 -7.53
CA ASN A 45 3.34 -9.49 -8.93
C ASN A 45 1.97 -9.23 -9.55
N ASN A 46 0.91 -9.25 -8.77
CA ASN A 46 -0.46 -9.28 -9.31
C ASN A 46 -1.30 -8.05 -8.98
N PHE A 47 -0.82 -7.18 -8.09
CA PHE A 47 -1.57 -5.98 -7.75
C PHE A 47 -1.79 -5.12 -9.00
N CYS A 48 -3.01 -4.65 -9.18
CA CYS A 48 -3.38 -3.81 -10.33
C CYS A 48 -4.48 -2.82 -9.94
N PHE A 49 -4.64 -1.79 -10.77
CA PHE A 49 -5.76 -0.87 -10.69
C PHE A 49 -6.74 -1.15 -11.82
N PRO A 50 -8.03 -0.86 -11.65
CA PRO A 50 -8.67 -0.37 -10.41
C PRO A 50 -8.66 -1.44 -9.31
N ILE A 51 -8.71 -1.01 -8.06
CA ILE A 51 -8.61 -1.90 -6.90
C ILE A 51 -9.70 -2.98 -6.90
N THR A 52 -10.90 -2.65 -7.39
CA THR A 52 -12.01 -3.61 -7.50
C THR A 52 -11.66 -4.77 -8.42
N GLN A 53 -10.92 -4.51 -9.50
CA GLN A 53 -10.47 -5.55 -10.42
C GLN A 53 -9.45 -6.47 -9.74
N TYR A 54 -8.54 -5.90 -8.96
CA TYR A 54 -7.59 -6.70 -8.18
C TYR A 54 -8.32 -7.62 -7.19
N TRP A 55 -9.30 -7.09 -6.46
CA TRP A 55 -10.07 -7.89 -5.51
C TRP A 55 -10.84 -9.02 -6.21
N LYS A 56 -11.43 -8.75 -7.37
CA LYS A 56 -12.06 -9.80 -8.18
C LYS A 56 -11.08 -10.89 -8.57
N SER A 57 -9.85 -10.53 -8.91
CA SER A 57 -8.81 -11.51 -9.27
C SER A 57 -8.44 -12.42 -8.10
N LEU A 58 -8.65 -11.97 -6.86
CA LEU A 58 -8.43 -12.77 -5.64
C LEU A 58 -9.57 -13.74 -5.35
N GLY A 59 -10.67 -13.65 -6.09
CA GLY A 59 -11.82 -14.55 -5.95
C GLY A 59 -13.03 -13.96 -5.25
N PHE A 60 -12.99 -12.67 -4.85
CA PHE A 60 -14.15 -12.04 -4.22
C PHE A 60 -15.33 -11.95 -5.18
N VAL A 61 -16.51 -12.27 -4.67
CA VAL A 61 -17.79 -12.19 -5.37
C VAL A 61 -18.63 -11.09 -4.73
N PHE A 62 -18.69 -9.93 -5.37
CA PHE A 62 -19.33 -8.74 -4.77
C PHE A 62 -20.87 -8.83 -4.72
N SER A 63 -21.47 -9.78 -5.44
CA SER A 63 -22.90 -10.09 -5.27
C SER A 63 -23.17 -10.85 -3.96
N ARG A 64 -22.15 -11.51 -3.42
CA ARG A 64 -22.25 -12.25 -2.16
C ARG A 64 -21.97 -11.34 -0.96
N THR A 65 -20.85 -10.60 -1.02
CA THR A 65 -20.50 -9.60 -0.02
C THR A 65 -20.02 -8.37 -0.77
N SER A 66 -20.68 -7.23 -0.58
CA SER A 66 -20.37 -6.03 -1.36
C SER A 66 -18.94 -5.54 -1.15
N PHE A 67 -18.38 -4.96 -2.19
CA PHE A 67 -17.04 -4.34 -2.10
C PHE A 67 -16.98 -3.28 -0.99
N ASP A 68 -18.03 -2.48 -0.84
CA ASP A 68 -18.06 -1.41 0.17
C ASP A 68 -17.91 -1.97 1.59
N ILE A 69 -18.58 -3.09 1.89
CA ILE A 69 -18.47 -3.75 3.19
C ILE A 69 -17.06 -4.30 3.40
N LEU A 70 -16.53 -5.02 2.40
CA LEU A 70 -15.19 -5.61 2.46
C LEU A 70 -14.12 -4.53 2.59
N ASN A 71 -14.24 -3.48 1.81
CA ASN A 71 -13.30 -2.37 1.83
C ASN A 71 -13.33 -1.62 3.17
N ALA A 72 -14.52 -1.43 3.74
CA ALA A 72 -14.66 -0.81 5.06
C ALA A 72 -13.97 -1.64 6.15
N GLN A 73 -14.11 -2.96 6.11
CA GLN A 73 -13.42 -3.87 7.03
C GLN A 73 -11.90 -3.79 6.86
N PHE A 74 -11.44 -3.77 5.61
CA PHE A 74 -10.02 -3.64 5.32
C PHE A 74 -9.44 -2.33 5.85
N ILE A 75 -10.10 -1.22 5.56
CA ILE A 75 -9.66 0.11 5.99
C ILE A 75 -9.67 0.24 7.50
N ASP A 76 -10.69 -0.29 8.18
CA ASP A 76 -10.76 -0.26 9.63
C ASP A 76 -9.57 -1.00 10.27
N ASN A 77 -9.25 -2.19 9.76
CA ASN A 77 -8.10 -2.96 10.22
C ASN A 77 -6.78 -2.25 9.91
N TYR A 78 -6.69 -1.62 8.74
CA TYR A 78 -5.50 -0.86 8.36
C TYR A 78 -5.26 0.31 9.31
N LYS A 79 -6.30 1.07 9.64
CA LYS A 79 -6.21 2.20 10.56
C LYS A 79 -5.75 1.78 11.95
N LYS A 80 -6.15 0.61 12.42
CA LYS A 80 -5.74 0.08 13.73
C LYS A 80 -4.26 -0.28 13.77
N GLN A 81 -3.65 -0.54 12.63
CA GLN A 81 -2.30 -1.07 12.52
C GLN A 81 -1.35 -0.17 11.72
N MET A 82 -1.79 1.01 11.33
CA MET A 82 -1.06 1.88 10.38
C MET A 82 0.30 2.35 10.90
N PHE A 83 0.56 2.26 12.20
CA PHE A 83 1.85 2.63 12.78
C PHE A 83 2.86 1.47 12.87
N ARG A 84 2.47 0.25 12.49
CA ARG A 84 3.37 -0.90 12.46
C ARG A 84 4.40 -0.83 11.33
N PRO A 85 4.05 -0.37 10.10
CA PRO A 85 5.03 -0.27 9.03
C PRO A 85 6.14 0.72 9.35
N LYS A 86 7.35 0.42 8.84
CA LYS A 86 8.52 1.26 8.99
C LYS A 86 8.89 1.87 7.64
N LEU A 87 9.66 2.94 7.69
CA LEU A 87 10.22 3.51 6.46
C LEU A 87 11.15 2.49 5.79
N HIS A 88 11.19 2.51 4.46
CA HIS A 88 12.14 1.69 3.72
C HIS A 88 13.58 2.07 4.10
N LYS A 89 14.47 1.07 4.13
CA LYS A 89 15.89 1.27 4.40
C LYS A 89 16.49 2.31 3.46
N GLY A 90 17.25 3.22 4.03
CA GLY A 90 17.97 4.22 3.25
C GLY A 90 17.15 5.46 2.88
N ILE A 91 15.83 5.45 3.08
CA ILE A 91 14.97 6.59 2.74
C ILE A 91 15.37 7.84 3.53
N ILE A 92 15.63 7.70 4.83
CA ILE A 92 16.02 8.84 5.67
C ILE A 92 17.35 9.43 5.19
N GLY A 93 18.33 8.56 4.85
CA GLY A 93 19.60 9.00 4.31
C GLY A 93 19.45 9.73 2.98
N LEU A 94 18.57 9.21 2.11
CA LEU A 94 18.27 9.85 0.83
C LEU A 94 17.60 11.21 1.03
N PHE A 95 16.66 11.34 1.98
CA PHE A 95 16.03 12.62 2.30
C PHE A 95 17.06 13.65 2.73
N LYS A 96 18.02 13.28 3.59
CA LYS A 96 19.08 14.17 4.03
C LYS A 96 19.98 14.60 2.88
N TYR A 97 20.34 13.67 1.99
CA TYR A 97 21.13 13.99 0.81
C TYR A 97 20.43 14.99 -0.09
N ILE A 98 19.14 14.77 -0.37
CA ILE A 98 18.34 15.65 -1.23
C ILE A 98 18.19 17.04 -0.59
N GLU A 99 17.96 17.10 0.71
CA GLU A 99 17.86 18.35 1.45
C GLU A 99 19.14 19.19 1.30
N ASN A 100 20.31 18.55 1.37
CA ASN A 100 21.61 19.22 1.21
C ASN A 100 21.81 19.76 -0.21
N GLN A 101 21.05 19.31 -1.19
CA GLN A 101 21.08 19.81 -2.56
C GLN A 101 20.07 20.95 -2.80
N ASN A 102 19.44 21.47 -1.76
CA ASN A 102 18.40 22.50 -1.83
C ASN A 102 17.20 22.11 -2.71
N ILE A 103 16.85 20.83 -2.70
CA ILE A 103 15.70 20.29 -3.44
C ILE A 103 14.52 20.18 -2.47
N ARG A 104 13.37 20.75 -2.84
CA ARG A 104 12.17 20.63 -2.06
C ARG A 104 11.58 19.23 -2.21
N GLN A 105 11.07 18.70 -1.11
CA GLN A 105 10.45 17.37 -1.08
C GLN A 105 9.02 17.47 -0.60
N PHE A 106 8.14 16.72 -1.26
CA PHE A 106 6.71 16.64 -0.93
C PHE A 106 6.31 15.18 -0.84
N VAL A 107 5.33 14.91 0.01
CA VAL A 107 4.74 13.57 0.12
C VAL A 107 3.33 13.61 -0.42
N LEU A 108 3.01 12.69 -1.33
CA LEU A 108 1.67 12.49 -1.86
C LEU A 108 1.18 11.12 -1.43
N SER A 109 0.04 11.08 -0.75
CA SER A 109 -0.59 9.84 -0.33
C SER A 109 -1.93 9.66 -1.03
N ALA A 110 -2.15 8.47 -1.59
CA ALA A 110 -3.41 8.09 -2.22
C ALA A 110 -4.39 7.42 -1.24
N SER A 111 -3.98 7.21 0.00
CA SER A 111 -4.81 6.55 1.01
C SER A 111 -5.60 7.50 1.88
#